data_cd95b4a7819209b0a32a0a8019aafa4c
#
_entry.id   cd95b4a7819209b0a32a0a8019aafa4c
#
_cell.length_a   1.000
_cell.length_b   1.000
_cell.length_c   1.000
_cell.angle_alpha   90.00
_cell.angle_beta   90.00
_cell.angle_gamma   90.00
#
_symmetry.space_group_name_H-M   'P 1'
#
loop_
_entity.id
_entity.type
_entity.pdbx_description
1 polymer ?
#
loop_
_entity_poly.entity_id
_entity_poly.type
_entity_poly.pdbx_seq_one_letter_code
_entity_poly.pdbx_strand_id
1 'polypeptide(L)'
;MLESRVENYLKKRVEKLGGKAYKWAPVGVVGVPDRMVLLPGGKVIFVELKAPGKKARKLQEHRAKQLRELGFQVECLDTIENIDSLFRYTGINK
;
A
#
# COMPACT_ATOMS: atom_id res chain seq x y z
N MET A 1 -16.85 4.43 -0.89
CA MET A 1 -17.41 3.49 0.04
C MET A 1 -16.56 2.29 0.22
N LEU A 2 -16.50 1.44 -0.80
CA LEU A 2 -15.70 0.23 -0.71
C LEU A 2 -14.23 0.55 -0.53
N GLU A 3 -13.73 1.58 -1.21
CA GLU A 3 -12.34 1.99 -1.07
C GLU A 3 -12.05 2.45 0.35
N SER A 4 -12.97 3.18 0.95
CA SER A 4 -12.85 3.66 2.31
C SER A 4 -12.78 2.51 3.31
N ARG A 5 -13.56 1.46 3.06
CA ARG A 5 -13.57 0.26 3.90
C ARG A 5 -12.24 -0.47 3.82
N VAL A 6 -11.69 -0.61 2.61
CA VAL A 6 -10.40 -1.25 2.39
C VAL A 6 -9.30 -0.44 3.05
N GLU A 7 -9.38 0.89 2.94
CA GLU A 7 -8.43 1.81 3.55
C GLU A 7 -8.39 1.65 5.08
N ASN A 8 -9.56 1.60 5.71
CA ASN A 8 -9.64 1.43 7.15
C ASN A 8 -9.10 0.07 7.59
N TYR A 9 -9.37 -0.95 6.80
CA TYR A 9 -8.87 -2.28 7.10
C TYR A 9 -7.34 -2.32 7.04
N LEU A 10 -6.76 -1.72 6.02
CA LEU A 10 -5.31 -1.64 5.88
C LEU A 10 -4.70 -0.95 7.10
N LYS A 11 -5.24 0.19 7.47
CA LYS A 11 -4.74 0.97 8.59
C LYS A 11 -4.75 0.16 9.88
N LYS A 12 -5.87 -0.49 10.18
CA LYS A 12 -5.99 -1.30 11.40
C LYS A 12 -5.06 -2.50 11.38
N ARG A 13 -4.93 -3.13 10.22
CA ARG A 13 -4.06 -4.29 10.07
C ARG A 13 -2.60 -3.91 10.35
N VAL A 14 -2.18 -2.77 9.79
CA VAL A 14 -0.82 -2.26 9.98
C VAL A 14 -0.57 -1.87 11.44
N GLU A 15 -1.54 -1.19 12.06
CA GLU A 15 -1.40 -0.77 13.46
C GLU A 15 -1.32 -1.97 14.38
N LYS A 16 -2.02 -3.03 14.07
CA LYS A 16 -1.97 -4.26 14.85
C LYS A 16 -0.58 -4.91 14.82
N LEU A 17 0.17 -4.67 13.76
CA LEU A 17 1.54 -5.15 13.62
C LEU A 17 2.57 -4.19 14.22
N GLY A 18 2.11 -3.09 14.80
CA GLY A 18 3.00 -2.10 15.39
C GLY A 18 3.47 -1.03 14.43
N GLY A 19 2.85 -0.93 13.26
CA GLY A 19 3.24 0.02 12.24
C GLY A 19 2.29 1.18 12.08
N LYS A 20 2.50 1.95 11.03
CA LYS A 20 1.69 3.11 10.67
C LYS A 20 1.42 3.10 9.17
N ALA A 21 0.22 3.49 8.79
CA ALA A 21 -0.16 3.62 7.38
C ALA A 21 -0.57 5.07 7.14
N TYR A 22 0.34 5.84 6.59
CA TYR A 22 0.09 7.27 6.33
C TYR A 22 -0.30 7.50 4.88
N LYS A 23 -1.10 8.54 4.66
CA LYS A 23 -1.34 9.02 3.31
C LYS A 23 -0.04 9.61 2.78
N TRP A 24 0.21 9.40 1.49
CA TRP A 24 1.41 9.92 0.85
C TRP A 24 1.02 10.69 -0.39
N ALA A 25 1.28 11.99 -0.36
CA ALA A 25 0.94 12.88 -1.46
C ALA A 25 2.05 13.93 -1.61
N PRO A 26 3.19 13.54 -2.20
CA PRO A 26 4.31 14.48 -2.35
C PRO A 26 3.92 15.62 -3.27
N VAL A 27 4.29 16.82 -2.88
CA VAL A 27 3.96 18.03 -3.63
C VAL A 27 4.66 17.99 -4.99
N GLY A 28 3.90 18.27 -6.06
CA GLY A 28 4.45 18.35 -7.40
C GLY A 28 4.68 17.01 -8.08
N VAL A 29 4.32 15.92 -7.46
CA VAL A 29 4.48 14.59 -8.07
C VAL A 29 3.14 13.85 -8.00
N VAL A 30 2.59 13.51 -9.15
CA VAL A 30 1.31 12.81 -9.20
C VAL A 30 1.53 11.35 -9.61
N GLY A 31 0.54 10.51 -9.32
CA GLY A 31 0.57 9.12 -9.73
C GLY A 31 1.33 8.18 -8.80
N VAL A 32 1.85 8.69 -7.68
CA VAL A 32 2.52 7.83 -6.69
C VAL A 32 1.48 7.04 -5.89
N PRO A 33 1.88 5.92 -5.26
CA PRO A 33 0.97 5.19 -4.37
C PRO A 33 0.44 6.10 -3.27
N ASP A 34 -0.81 5.93 -2.88
CA ASP A 34 -1.46 6.86 -1.96
C ASP A 34 -1.19 6.56 -0.49
N ARG A 35 -0.55 5.44 -0.17
CA ARG A 35 -0.26 5.06 1.22
C ARG A 35 1.20 4.68 1.38
N MET A 36 1.76 5.12 2.49
CA MET A 36 3.10 4.68 2.90
C MET A 36 2.92 3.87 4.18
N VAL A 37 3.25 2.60 4.10
CA VAL A 37 3.13 1.67 5.23
C VAL A 37 4.50 1.52 5.86
N LEU A 38 4.59 1.87 7.13
CA LEU A 38 5.83 1.80 7.90
C LEU A 38 5.69 0.71 8.95
N LEU A 39 6.58 -0.27 8.91
CA LEU A 39 6.50 -1.43 9.78
C LEU A 39 7.74 -1.53 10.66
N PRO A 40 7.62 -2.26 11.81
CA PRO A 40 8.78 -2.46 12.68
C PRO A 40 9.96 -3.03 11.92
N GLY A 41 11.17 -2.65 12.32
CA GLY A 41 12.38 -3.06 11.64
C GLY A 41 12.75 -2.17 10.47
N GLY A 42 12.04 -1.05 10.29
CA GLY A 42 12.35 -0.12 9.22
C GLY A 42 11.83 -0.53 7.85
N LYS A 43 10.90 -1.46 7.80
CA LYS A 43 10.33 -1.91 6.53
C LYS A 43 9.29 -0.91 6.02
N VAL A 44 9.41 -0.55 4.75
CA VAL A 44 8.50 0.40 4.09
C VAL A 44 7.82 -0.31 2.92
N ILE A 45 6.50 -0.19 2.84
CA ILE A 45 5.74 -0.70 1.70
C ILE A 45 4.86 0.44 1.19
N PHE A 46 4.95 0.72 -0.10
CA PHE A 46 4.05 1.69 -0.73
C PHE A 46 2.83 0.94 -1.25
N VAL A 47 1.65 1.46 -0.95
CA VAL A 47 0.40 0.79 -1.29
C VAL A 47 -0.52 1.75 -2.04
N GLU A 48 -1.01 1.30 -3.17
CA GLU A 48 -2.05 1.99 -3.92
C GLU A 48 -3.34 1.23 -3.67
N LEU A 49 -4.34 1.89 -3.08
CA LEU A 49 -5.63 1.27 -2.82
C LEU A 49 -6.61 1.63 -3.93
N LYS A 50 -7.31 0.62 -4.42
CA LYS A 50 -8.31 0.77 -5.47
C LYS A 50 -9.62 0.17 -5.02
N ALA A 51 -10.73 0.64 -5.59
CA ALA A 51 -12.00 -0.01 -5.43
C ALA A 51 -11.92 -1.40 -6.09
N PRO A 52 -12.64 -2.38 -5.59
CA PRO A 52 -12.57 -3.75 -6.13
C PRO A 52 -12.76 -3.76 -7.64
N GLY A 53 -11.87 -4.48 -8.34
CA GLY A 53 -11.91 -4.63 -9.80
C GLY A 53 -11.29 -3.49 -10.58
N LYS A 54 -10.88 -2.42 -9.91
CA LYS A 54 -10.21 -1.31 -10.59
C LYS A 54 -8.72 -1.58 -10.71
N LYS A 55 -8.14 -1.11 -11.80
CA LYS A 55 -6.71 -1.30 -12.06
C LYS A 55 -5.98 0.03 -11.99
N ALA A 56 -4.67 -0.04 -11.75
CA ALA A 56 -3.83 1.14 -11.74
C ALA A 56 -3.79 1.78 -13.13
N ARG A 57 -3.72 3.11 -13.18
CA ARG A 57 -3.55 3.86 -14.43
C ARG A 57 -2.09 3.77 -14.85
N LYS A 58 -1.82 4.10 -16.13
CA LYS A 58 -0.46 4.02 -16.67
C LYS A 58 0.54 4.81 -15.86
N LEU A 59 0.18 6.04 -15.47
CA LEU A 59 1.10 6.85 -14.68
C LEU A 59 1.39 6.21 -13.32
N GLN A 60 0.37 5.63 -12.69
CA GLN A 60 0.54 4.95 -11.42
C GLN A 60 1.47 3.75 -11.57
N GLU A 61 1.33 3.00 -12.66
CA GLU A 61 2.22 1.88 -12.95
C GLU A 61 3.66 2.34 -13.16
N HIS A 62 3.82 3.48 -13.84
CA HIS A 62 5.13 4.05 -14.09
C HIS A 62 5.81 4.45 -12.77
N ARG A 63 5.07 5.12 -11.88
CA ARG A 63 5.61 5.52 -10.58
C ARG A 63 5.97 4.32 -9.73
N ALA A 64 5.11 3.29 -9.75
CA ALA A 64 5.38 2.06 -9.01
C ALA A 64 6.65 1.40 -9.52
N LYS A 65 6.85 1.38 -10.84
CA LYS A 65 8.05 0.81 -11.42
C LYS A 65 9.29 1.56 -10.96
N GLN A 66 9.24 2.90 -10.95
CA GLN A 66 10.36 3.70 -10.49
C GLN A 66 10.72 3.39 -9.03
N LEU A 67 9.72 3.25 -8.18
CA LEU A 67 9.94 2.93 -6.77
C LEU A 67 10.53 1.53 -6.59
N ARG A 68 10.04 0.56 -7.38
CA ARG A 68 10.58 -0.79 -7.33
C ARG A 68 12.01 -0.85 -7.80
N GLU A 69 12.36 -0.05 -8.78
CA GLU A 69 13.75 0.03 -9.27
C GLU A 69 14.68 0.59 -8.22
N LEU A 70 14.15 1.40 -7.30
CA LEU A 70 14.92 1.91 -6.17
C LEU A 70 15.00 0.90 -5.02
N GLY A 71 14.33 -0.23 -5.14
CA GLY A 71 14.38 -1.29 -4.15
C GLY A 71 13.21 -1.32 -3.19
N PHE A 72 12.20 -0.47 -3.39
CA PHE A 72 11.04 -0.45 -2.52
C PHE A 72 9.99 -1.46 -2.97
N GLN A 73 9.24 -1.98 -2.00
CA GLN A 73 8.09 -2.81 -2.28
C GLN A 73 6.89 -1.91 -2.55
N VAL A 74 6.17 -2.20 -3.64
CA VAL A 74 4.99 -1.44 -4.02
C VAL A 74 3.88 -2.42 -4.37
N GLU A 75 2.70 -2.22 -3.77
CA GLU A 75 1.56 -3.11 -3.98
C GLU A 75 0.34 -2.30 -4.39
N CYS A 76 -0.47 -2.86 -5.27
CA CYS A 76 -1.77 -2.30 -5.63
C CYS A 76 -2.82 -3.27 -5.11
N LEU A 77 -3.63 -2.82 -4.15
CA LEU A 77 -4.56 -3.69 -3.43
C LEU A 77 -5.98 -3.16 -3.58
N ASP A 78 -6.92 -4.06 -3.80
CA ASP A 78 -8.32 -3.68 -3.99
C ASP A 78 -9.29 -4.46 -3.11
N THR A 79 -8.80 -5.43 -2.34
CA THR A 79 -9.68 -6.23 -1.48
C THR A 79 -9.02 -6.47 -0.12
N ILE A 80 -9.84 -6.83 0.86
CA ILE A 80 -9.38 -7.22 2.18
C ILE A 80 -8.50 -8.46 2.08
N GLU A 81 -8.88 -9.39 1.20
CA GLU A 81 -8.12 -10.61 0.99
C GLU A 81 -6.72 -10.32 0.46
N ASN A 82 -6.59 -9.33 -0.42
CA ASN A 82 -5.28 -8.93 -0.93
C ASN A 82 -4.40 -8.37 0.19
N ILE A 83 -4.98 -7.61 1.10
CA ILE A 83 -4.26 -7.06 2.24
C ILE A 83 -3.76 -8.18 3.15
N ASP A 84 -4.63 -9.13 3.46
CA ASP A 84 -4.24 -10.25 4.32
C ASP A 84 -3.14 -11.08 3.66
N SER A 85 -3.24 -11.32 2.35
CA SER A 85 -2.21 -12.06 1.63
C SER A 85 -0.86 -11.34 1.68
N LEU A 86 -0.87 -10.03 1.52
CA LEU A 86 0.35 -9.24 1.56
C LEU A 86 1.10 -9.48 2.88
N PHE A 87 0.41 -9.35 4.00
CA PHE A 87 1.06 -9.46 5.30
C PHE A 87 1.43 -10.90 5.64
N ARG A 88 0.72 -11.86 5.09
CA ARG A 88 1.05 -13.27 5.26
C ARG A 88 2.38 -13.61 4.59
N TYR A 89 2.60 -13.08 3.39
CA TYR A 89 3.80 -13.38 2.61
C TYR A 89 5.01 -12.55 2.98
N THR A 90 4.83 -11.45 3.71
CA THR A 90 5.97 -10.64 4.14
C THR A 90 6.67 -11.21 5.37
N GLY A 91 6.09 -12.21 5.99
CA GLY A 91 6.66 -12.79 7.20
C GLY A 91 6.47 -11.94 8.44
N ILE A 92 5.67 -10.89 8.36
CA ILE A 92 5.44 -9.96 9.46
C ILE A 92 4.18 -10.31 10.23
N ASN A 93 3.34 -11.12 9.65
CA ASN A 93 2.05 -11.47 10.23
C ASN A 93 2.25 -12.41 11.41
N LYS A 94 2.06 -11.89 12.59
CA LYS A 94 2.19 -12.65 13.83
C LYS A 94 0.85 -13.01 14.41
#